data_fa1f927dcaed572318313f6821052a7b
#
_entry.id   fa1f927dcaed572318313f6821052a7b
#
_cell.length_a   1.000
_cell.length_b   1.000
_cell.length_c   1.000
_cell.angle_alpha   90.00
_cell.angle_beta   90.00
_cell.angle_gamma   90.00
#
_symmetry.space_group_name_H-M   'P 1'
#
loop_
_entity.id
_entity.type
_entity.pdbx_description
1 polymer ?
#
loop_
_entity_poly.entity_id
_entity_poly.type
_entity_poly.pdbx_seq_one_letter_code
_entity_poly.pdbx_strand_id
1 'polypeptide(L)'
;GLLFVWMGAPDAADPSQLPLVPALEDNPDSWTVQDTFRDLPMDAVTLLENVLDVSHVPFTHHKTVGKRENAAPVEASITGEDASGFTAYWEEGPRRGKLGAQSTTFHAPQLMWHDLTAKGFGRILTVVYAVPIRRGECRLFARFPFQFQSAVPRLLIGLRPRWLQHIGNHKVLEDDQVFLHWQERVLERAGGSPAVERSFFMPTTADVYVAALHRWLNANGGEPFAGQPLPPRQSTTALMDRYNSHTIHCRSCSSALTRIRAARPWAWALLWGSAVLLGIQQVSAWNSTGLVTAALSALALRQLDRWEQGLTVGSGQAPRNR
;
A
#
# COMPACT_ATOMS: atom_id res chain seq x y z
N GLY A 1 3.90 -13.85 8.81
CA GLY A 1 2.65 -14.41 8.30
C GLY A 1 1.44 -13.83 9.00
N LEU A 2 0.25 -14.11 8.50
CA LEU A 2 -1.01 -13.77 9.18
C LEU A 2 -1.36 -14.88 10.16
N LEU A 3 -1.95 -14.52 11.29
CA LEU A 3 -2.57 -15.43 12.23
C LEU A 3 -4.08 -15.33 12.07
N PHE A 4 -4.73 -16.45 11.77
CA PHE A 4 -6.18 -16.56 11.74
C PHE A 4 -6.65 -17.25 13.01
N VAL A 5 -7.71 -16.73 13.62
CA VAL A 5 -8.29 -17.26 14.85
C VAL A 5 -9.75 -17.60 14.60
N TRP A 6 -10.12 -18.85 14.84
CA TRP A 6 -11.50 -19.28 14.81
C TRP A 6 -12.18 -18.86 16.14
N MET A 7 -13.26 -18.09 16.02
CA MET A 7 -13.99 -17.54 17.17
C MET A 7 -15.21 -18.37 17.59
N GLY A 8 -15.53 -19.41 16.83
CA GLY A 8 -16.61 -20.35 17.12
C GLY A 8 -16.19 -21.52 17.99
N ALA A 9 -17.07 -22.51 18.16
CA ALA A 9 -16.75 -23.75 18.84
C ALA A 9 -15.60 -24.48 18.13
N PRO A 10 -14.60 -25.03 18.85
CA PRO A 10 -13.41 -25.64 18.24
C PRO A 10 -13.73 -26.82 17.30
N ASP A 11 -14.76 -27.59 17.61
CA ASP A 11 -15.25 -28.74 16.83
C ASP A 11 -15.96 -28.35 15.54
N ALA A 12 -16.39 -27.08 15.42
CA ALA A 12 -16.95 -26.50 14.21
C ALA A 12 -15.91 -25.79 13.34
N ALA A 13 -14.63 -25.75 13.73
CA ALA A 13 -13.57 -25.11 12.96
C ALA A 13 -13.31 -25.90 11.66
N ASP A 14 -13.40 -25.18 10.54
CA ASP A 14 -13.16 -25.74 9.20
C ASP A 14 -11.98 -25.03 8.54
N PRO A 15 -10.82 -25.69 8.41
CA PRO A 15 -9.64 -25.10 7.74
C PRO A 15 -9.90 -24.71 6.28
N SER A 16 -10.88 -25.29 5.59
CA SER A 16 -11.20 -24.93 4.21
C SER A 16 -11.80 -23.53 4.08
N GLN A 17 -12.31 -22.98 5.19
CA GLN A 17 -12.84 -21.61 5.26
C GLN A 17 -11.77 -20.54 5.51
N LEU A 18 -10.48 -20.92 5.62
CA LEU A 18 -9.43 -19.94 5.74
C LEU A 18 -9.40 -19.04 4.48
N PRO A 19 -9.39 -17.71 4.66
CA PRO A 19 -9.38 -16.78 3.54
C PRO A 19 -7.98 -16.74 2.89
N LEU A 20 -7.65 -17.75 2.13
CA LEU A 20 -6.39 -17.93 1.42
C LEU A 20 -6.56 -17.57 -0.07
N VAL A 21 -5.45 -17.25 -0.73
CA VAL A 21 -5.42 -17.00 -2.17
C VAL A 21 -4.93 -18.26 -2.87
N PRO A 22 -5.77 -19.02 -3.57
CA PRO A 22 -5.43 -20.36 -4.10
C PRO A 22 -4.15 -20.37 -4.91
N ALA A 23 -3.95 -19.38 -5.79
CA ALA A 23 -2.77 -19.29 -6.63
C ALA A 23 -1.44 -19.21 -5.85
N LEU A 24 -1.46 -18.76 -4.59
CA LEU A 24 -0.26 -18.69 -3.74
C LEU A 24 -0.02 -19.98 -2.96
N GLU A 25 -1.06 -20.76 -2.71
CA GLU A 25 -0.97 -22.04 -2.02
C GLU A 25 -0.54 -23.17 -2.95
N ASP A 26 -1.01 -23.15 -4.22
CA ASP A 26 -0.72 -24.20 -5.21
C ASP A 26 0.77 -24.30 -5.57
N ASN A 27 1.48 -23.17 -5.64
CA ASN A 27 2.91 -23.14 -5.99
C ASN A 27 3.62 -21.94 -5.33
N PRO A 28 3.84 -21.98 -4.01
CA PRO A 28 4.38 -20.84 -3.26
C PRO A 28 5.78 -20.42 -3.69
N ASP A 29 6.63 -21.37 -4.11
CA ASP A 29 8.03 -21.12 -4.51
C ASP A 29 8.17 -20.38 -5.85
N SER A 30 7.12 -20.35 -6.66
CA SER A 30 7.11 -19.67 -7.95
C SER A 30 6.99 -18.15 -7.82
N TRP A 31 6.63 -17.65 -6.64
CA TRP A 31 6.34 -16.26 -6.41
C TRP A 31 7.49 -15.52 -5.72
N THR A 32 7.75 -14.31 -6.19
CA THR A 32 8.57 -13.32 -5.47
C THR A 32 7.62 -12.35 -4.79
N VAL A 33 7.55 -12.39 -3.45
CA VAL A 33 6.52 -11.66 -2.71
C VAL A 33 7.10 -10.45 -2.01
N GLN A 34 6.44 -9.31 -2.14
CA GLN A 34 6.65 -8.12 -1.32
C GLN A 34 5.43 -7.95 -0.41
N ASP A 35 5.66 -7.97 0.89
CA ASP A 35 4.61 -7.81 1.89
C ASP A 35 4.77 -6.49 2.63
N THR A 36 3.66 -5.85 2.96
CA THR A 36 3.62 -4.73 3.89
C THR A 36 2.34 -4.76 4.71
N PHE A 37 2.33 -4.03 5.82
CA PHE A 37 1.11 -3.73 6.57
C PHE A 37 1.13 -2.28 7.02
N ARG A 38 -0.04 -1.72 7.31
CA ARG A 38 -0.15 -0.38 7.90
C ARG A 38 -1.50 -0.21 8.57
N ASP A 39 -1.52 0.48 9.70
CA ASP A 39 -2.76 0.97 10.28
C ASP A 39 -3.20 2.24 9.55
N LEU A 40 -4.41 2.21 9.03
CA LEU A 40 -4.97 3.28 8.21
C LEU A 40 -6.12 3.96 8.96
N PRO A 41 -6.19 5.31 8.95
CA PRO A 41 -7.21 6.08 9.65
C PRO A 41 -8.52 6.14 8.85
N MET A 42 -9.05 4.99 8.49
CA MET A 42 -10.31 4.79 7.78
C MET A 42 -10.89 3.40 8.06
N ASP A 43 -12.18 3.21 7.83
CA ASP A 43 -12.82 1.91 7.94
C ASP A 43 -12.31 0.91 6.89
N ALA A 44 -12.39 -0.37 7.22
CA ALA A 44 -12.01 -1.45 6.30
C ALA A 44 -12.83 -1.43 5.00
N VAL A 45 -14.08 -1.01 5.05
CA VAL A 45 -14.95 -0.87 3.86
C VAL A 45 -14.41 0.22 2.92
N THR A 46 -14.03 1.38 3.45
CA THR A 46 -13.43 2.47 2.66
C THR A 46 -12.12 2.05 1.99
N LEU A 47 -11.32 1.24 2.69
CA LEU A 47 -10.13 0.64 2.08
C LEU A 47 -10.50 -0.33 0.95
N LEU A 48 -11.50 -1.20 1.16
CA LEU A 48 -11.96 -2.13 0.13
C LEU A 48 -12.55 -1.42 -1.09
N GLU A 49 -13.33 -0.35 -0.90
CA GLU A 49 -13.79 0.51 -2.00
C GLU A 49 -12.62 0.97 -2.87
N ASN A 50 -11.57 1.53 -2.24
CA ASN A 50 -10.42 2.05 -2.94
C ASN A 50 -9.65 0.97 -3.71
N VAL A 51 -9.35 -0.16 -3.09
CA VAL A 51 -8.57 -1.21 -3.76
C VAL A 51 -9.36 -1.95 -4.83
N LEU A 52 -10.68 -1.98 -4.75
CA LEU A 52 -11.58 -2.52 -5.79
C LEU A 52 -11.78 -1.54 -6.96
N ASP A 53 -11.72 -0.24 -6.73
CA ASP A 53 -11.75 0.75 -7.82
C ASP A 53 -10.42 0.77 -8.58
N VAL A 54 -10.35 0.02 -9.67
CA VAL A 54 -9.14 -0.01 -10.52
C VAL A 54 -8.96 1.25 -11.36
N SER A 55 -10.02 2.06 -11.53
CA SER A 55 -10.03 3.24 -12.39
C SER A 55 -9.26 4.42 -11.80
N HIS A 56 -9.10 4.50 -10.48
CA HIS A 56 -8.36 5.57 -9.81
C HIS A 56 -6.85 5.51 -10.06
N VAL A 57 -6.29 4.30 -10.33
CA VAL A 57 -4.85 4.05 -10.37
C VAL A 57 -4.06 4.99 -11.30
N PRO A 58 -4.47 5.25 -12.57
CA PRO A 58 -3.73 6.15 -13.43
C PRO A 58 -3.75 7.61 -12.96
N PHE A 59 -4.73 8.01 -12.18
CA PHE A 59 -4.93 9.39 -11.74
C PHE A 59 -4.32 9.65 -10.38
N THR A 60 -4.72 8.93 -9.37
CA THR A 60 -4.27 9.11 -7.98
C THR A 60 -2.80 8.73 -7.82
N HIS A 61 -2.39 7.62 -8.44
CA HIS A 61 -1.01 7.14 -8.39
C HIS A 61 -0.14 7.66 -9.55
N HIS A 62 -0.52 8.78 -10.17
CA HIS A 62 0.29 9.39 -11.23
C HIS A 62 1.69 9.72 -10.72
N LYS A 63 2.73 9.25 -11.45
CA LYS A 63 4.16 9.34 -11.09
C LYS A 63 4.62 8.47 -9.90
N THR A 64 3.76 7.63 -9.35
CA THR A 64 4.16 6.57 -8.41
C THR A 64 4.12 5.21 -9.11
N VAL A 65 2.97 4.55 -9.17
CA VAL A 65 2.79 3.28 -9.87
C VAL A 65 1.93 3.42 -11.13
N GLY A 66 1.23 4.54 -11.30
CA GLY A 66 0.36 4.86 -12.43
C GLY A 66 0.87 6.03 -13.28
N LYS A 67 0.20 6.24 -14.40
CA LYS A 67 0.39 7.38 -15.32
C LYS A 67 -0.93 7.73 -15.96
N ARG A 68 -1.31 9.02 -15.96
CA ARG A 68 -2.57 9.52 -16.57
C ARG A 68 -2.71 9.19 -18.05
N GLU A 69 -1.62 9.24 -18.79
CA GLU A 69 -1.61 8.88 -20.22
C GLU A 69 -1.92 7.41 -20.48
N ASN A 70 -1.90 6.56 -19.47
CA ASN A 70 -2.29 5.15 -19.54
C ASN A 70 -3.78 4.92 -19.18
N ALA A 71 -4.52 5.98 -18.83
CA ALA A 71 -5.95 5.85 -18.54
C ALA A 71 -6.71 5.38 -19.79
N ALA A 72 -7.63 4.46 -19.60
CA ALA A 72 -8.50 3.92 -20.63
C ALA A 72 -9.85 3.53 -20.00
N PRO A 73 -10.93 3.40 -20.78
CA PRO A 73 -12.18 2.82 -20.28
C PRO A 73 -11.91 1.45 -19.64
N VAL A 74 -12.61 1.15 -18.56
CA VAL A 74 -12.57 -0.12 -17.85
C VAL A 74 -13.91 -0.82 -18.09
N GLU A 75 -13.92 -1.84 -18.93
CA GLU A 75 -15.13 -2.62 -19.23
C GLU A 75 -15.15 -3.85 -18.31
N ALA A 76 -15.42 -3.60 -17.04
CA ALA A 76 -15.46 -4.64 -16.02
C ALA A 76 -16.83 -5.28 -15.92
N SER A 77 -16.88 -6.55 -15.53
CA SER A 77 -18.11 -7.30 -15.30
C SER A 77 -17.99 -8.20 -14.07
N ILE A 78 -19.11 -8.39 -13.37
CA ILE A 78 -19.23 -9.41 -12.31
C ILE A 78 -19.50 -10.74 -12.99
N THR A 79 -18.71 -11.76 -12.65
CA THR A 79 -18.82 -13.12 -13.21
C THR A 79 -19.49 -14.11 -12.26
N GLY A 80 -19.55 -13.79 -10.98
CA GLY A 80 -20.24 -14.55 -9.95
C GLY A 80 -20.40 -13.72 -8.68
N GLU A 81 -21.53 -13.85 -7.99
CA GLU A 81 -21.85 -13.13 -6.76
C GLU A 81 -22.67 -14.03 -5.84
N ASP A 82 -22.23 -14.21 -4.59
CA ASP A 82 -22.92 -15.00 -3.57
C ASP A 82 -22.62 -14.47 -2.15
N ALA A 83 -23.03 -15.21 -1.12
CA ALA A 83 -22.80 -14.85 0.27
C ALA A 83 -21.30 -14.79 0.65
N SER A 84 -20.43 -15.50 -0.07
CA SER A 84 -18.97 -15.50 0.15
C SER A 84 -18.25 -14.35 -0.53
N GLY A 85 -18.94 -13.52 -1.31
CA GLY A 85 -18.38 -12.38 -2.02
C GLY A 85 -18.70 -12.38 -3.52
N PHE A 86 -17.74 -11.93 -4.33
CA PHE A 86 -17.91 -11.92 -5.79
C PHE A 86 -16.61 -12.16 -6.54
N THR A 87 -16.74 -12.64 -7.75
CA THR A 87 -15.69 -12.73 -8.77
C THR A 87 -16.02 -11.81 -9.94
N ALA A 88 -15.00 -11.28 -10.58
CA ALA A 88 -15.16 -10.31 -11.64
C ALA A 88 -14.01 -10.39 -12.64
N TYR A 89 -14.22 -9.82 -13.82
CA TYR A 89 -13.29 -9.92 -14.93
C TYR A 89 -13.31 -8.65 -15.80
N TRP A 90 -12.19 -8.32 -16.42
CA TRP A 90 -12.04 -7.35 -17.50
C TRP A 90 -10.85 -7.68 -18.40
N GLU A 91 -11.00 -7.40 -19.69
CA GLU A 91 -10.09 -7.87 -20.73
C GLU A 91 -8.74 -7.11 -20.68
N GLU A 92 -8.78 -5.79 -20.57
CA GLU A 92 -7.59 -4.95 -20.58
C GLU A 92 -7.72 -3.82 -19.56
N GLY A 93 -6.69 -3.65 -18.73
CA GLY A 93 -6.62 -2.63 -17.72
C GLY A 93 -6.34 -1.22 -18.25
N PRO A 94 -6.24 -0.23 -17.34
CA PRO A 94 -6.01 1.16 -17.71
C PRO A 94 -4.67 1.42 -18.40
N ARG A 95 -3.76 0.44 -18.48
CA ARG A 95 -2.49 0.53 -19.20
C ARG A 95 -2.62 -0.08 -20.59
N ARG A 96 -3.09 0.71 -21.56
CA ARG A 96 -3.34 0.27 -22.94
C ARG A 96 -2.23 -0.62 -23.49
N GLY A 97 -2.61 -1.83 -23.93
CA GLY A 97 -1.73 -2.81 -24.58
C GLY A 97 -0.62 -3.40 -23.71
N LYS A 98 -0.56 -3.08 -22.41
CA LYS A 98 0.47 -3.58 -21.49
C LYS A 98 -0.07 -4.56 -20.44
N LEU A 99 -1.33 -4.45 -20.08
CA LEU A 99 -2.01 -5.41 -19.23
C LEU A 99 -2.86 -6.35 -20.09
N GLY A 100 -2.81 -7.63 -19.76
CA GLY A 100 -3.76 -8.61 -20.27
C GLY A 100 -5.05 -8.62 -19.46
N ALA A 101 -5.80 -9.71 -19.58
CA ALA A 101 -6.97 -9.95 -18.77
C ALA A 101 -6.67 -9.87 -17.27
N GLN A 102 -7.62 -9.36 -16.51
CA GLN A 102 -7.54 -9.27 -15.07
C GLN A 102 -8.77 -9.90 -14.43
N SER A 103 -8.55 -10.84 -13.52
CA SER A 103 -9.56 -11.34 -12.62
C SER A 103 -9.50 -10.60 -11.29
N THR A 104 -10.66 -10.32 -10.72
CA THR A 104 -10.79 -9.72 -9.38
C THR A 104 -11.67 -10.62 -8.54
N THR A 105 -11.25 -10.90 -7.31
CA THR A 105 -12.06 -11.63 -6.34
C THR A 105 -12.16 -10.80 -5.07
N PHE A 106 -13.37 -10.60 -4.60
CA PHE A 106 -13.66 -10.21 -3.24
C PHE A 106 -14.14 -11.46 -2.48
N HIS A 107 -13.36 -11.89 -1.51
CA HIS A 107 -13.68 -12.97 -0.58
C HIS A 107 -14.06 -12.37 0.75
N ALA A 108 -15.33 -12.36 1.01
CA ALA A 108 -15.93 -11.72 2.18
C ALA A 108 -15.39 -12.29 3.50
N PRO A 109 -15.33 -11.48 4.55
CA PRO A 109 -15.71 -10.05 4.61
C PRO A 109 -14.56 -9.07 4.32
N GLN A 110 -13.30 -9.52 4.17
CA GLN A 110 -12.15 -8.64 4.31
C GLN A 110 -11.01 -8.88 3.32
N LEU A 111 -11.07 -9.92 2.50
CA LEU A 111 -10.02 -10.27 1.55
C LEU A 111 -10.44 -9.91 0.14
N MET A 112 -9.56 -9.27 -0.59
CA MET A 112 -9.69 -9.15 -2.04
C MET A 112 -8.34 -9.40 -2.73
N TRP A 113 -8.39 -9.81 -3.99
CA TRP A 113 -7.21 -9.80 -4.84
C TRP A 113 -7.53 -9.52 -6.29
N HIS A 114 -6.58 -8.85 -6.94
CA HIS A 114 -6.50 -8.77 -8.39
C HIS A 114 -5.42 -9.74 -8.88
N ASP A 115 -5.71 -10.43 -9.97
CA ASP A 115 -4.79 -11.32 -10.66
C ASP A 115 -4.69 -10.86 -12.11
N LEU A 116 -3.55 -10.35 -12.48
CA LEU A 116 -3.33 -9.75 -13.78
C LEU A 116 -2.04 -10.25 -14.44
N THR A 117 -2.04 -10.27 -15.77
CA THR A 117 -0.85 -10.53 -16.57
C THR A 117 -0.36 -9.25 -17.21
N ALA A 118 0.94 -8.99 -17.10
CA ALA A 118 1.58 -7.84 -17.74
C ALA A 118 2.56 -8.32 -18.82
N LYS A 119 2.39 -7.83 -20.05
CA LYS A 119 3.24 -8.22 -21.21
C LYS A 119 4.72 -7.90 -20.93
N GLY A 120 5.58 -8.89 -21.12
CA GLY A 120 7.03 -8.76 -20.90
C GLY A 120 7.47 -8.70 -19.42
N PHE A 121 6.54 -8.77 -18.48
CA PHE A 121 6.82 -8.72 -17.06
C PHE A 121 6.47 -10.04 -16.35
N GLY A 122 5.24 -10.51 -16.55
CA GLY A 122 4.74 -11.76 -15.98
C GLY A 122 3.37 -11.60 -15.33
N ARG A 123 3.04 -12.50 -14.40
CA ARG A 123 1.81 -12.48 -13.62
C ARG A 123 2.03 -11.72 -12.31
N ILE A 124 1.06 -10.91 -11.93
CA ILE A 124 1.11 -10.07 -10.75
C ILE A 124 -0.19 -10.24 -9.98
N LEU A 125 -0.09 -10.46 -8.68
CA LEU A 125 -1.24 -10.36 -7.80
C LEU A 125 -1.11 -9.10 -6.93
N THR A 126 -2.27 -8.49 -6.66
CA THR A 126 -2.43 -7.50 -5.60
C THR A 126 -3.40 -8.07 -4.59
N VAL A 127 -2.92 -8.48 -3.44
CA VAL A 127 -3.72 -9.12 -2.39
C VAL A 127 -3.85 -8.18 -1.21
N VAL A 128 -5.06 -7.94 -0.75
CA VAL A 128 -5.35 -7.04 0.36
C VAL A 128 -6.27 -7.72 1.37
N TYR A 129 -5.82 -7.74 2.62
CA TYR A 129 -6.68 -8.00 3.78
C TYR A 129 -6.95 -6.66 4.47
N ALA A 130 -8.21 -6.26 4.54
CA ALA A 130 -8.69 -5.07 5.22
C ALA A 130 -9.28 -5.46 6.57
N VAL A 131 -8.46 -5.46 7.62
CA VAL A 131 -8.84 -5.95 8.95
C VAL A 131 -9.38 -4.79 9.79
N PRO A 132 -10.66 -4.78 10.20
CA PRO A 132 -11.20 -3.75 11.06
C PRO A 132 -10.53 -3.77 12.43
N ILE A 133 -10.12 -2.60 12.95
CA ILE A 133 -9.60 -2.45 14.32
C ILE A 133 -10.68 -1.83 15.21
N ARG A 134 -11.22 -0.70 14.76
CA ARG A 134 -12.32 0.05 15.37
C ARG A 134 -12.95 0.97 14.33
N ARG A 135 -14.05 1.60 14.66
CA ARG A 135 -14.68 2.57 13.76
C ARG A 135 -13.68 3.64 13.33
N GLY A 136 -13.52 3.84 12.01
CA GLY A 136 -12.58 4.80 11.42
C GLY A 136 -11.12 4.36 11.47
N GLU A 137 -10.83 3.08 11.73
CA GLU A 137 -9.47 2.54 11.70
C GLU A 137 -9.45 1.07 11.29
N CYS A 138 -8.60 0.74 10.31
CA CYS A 138 -8.35 -0.62 9.88
C CYS A 138 -6.85 -0.89 9.74
N ARG A 139 -6.47 -2.17 9.76
CA ARG A 139 -5.13 -2.63 9.39
C ARG A 139 -5.15 -3.23 8.01
N LEU A 140 -4.41 -2.62 7.12
CA LEU A 140 -4.09 -3.16 5.81
C LEU A 140 -2.96 -4.18 5.94
N PHE A 141 -3.16 -5.40 5.41
CA PHE A 141 -2.07 -6.27 5.00
C PHE A 141 -2.10 -6.37 3.48
N ALA A 142 -1.04 -5.89 2.83
CA ALA A 142 -0.92 -5.95 1.38
C ALA A 142 0.21 -6.88 0.98
N ARG A 143 -0.06 -7.77 0.03
CA ARG A 143 0.90 -8.67 -0.59
C ARG A 143 0.93 -8.42 -2.08
N PHE A 144 2.14 -8.35 -2.63
CA PHE A 144 2.38 -8.17 -4.07
C PHE A 144 3.24 -9.33 -4.57
N PRO A 145 2.62 -10.47 -4.90
CA PRO A 145 3.29 -11.61 -5.50
C PRO A 145 3.54 -11.39 -6.99
N PHE A 146 4.74 -11.69 -7.44
CA PHE A 146 5.19 -11.57 -8.83
C PHE A 146 5.72 -12.91 -9.32
N GLN A 147 5.24 -13.36 -10.48
CA GLN A 147 5.85 -14.43 -11.27
C GLN A 147 6.53 -13.80 -12.48
N PHE A 148 7.83 -13.55 -12.37
CA PHE A 148 8.58 -12.90 -13.44
C PHE A 148 8.91 -13.86 -14.58
N GLN A 149 8.85 -13.37 -15.82
CA GLN A 149 9.32 -14.11 -17.00
C GLN A 149 10.85 -14.20 -17.07
N SER A 150 11.58 -13.37 -16.33
CA SER A 150 13.05 -13.36 -16.28
C SER A 150 13.59 -13.31 -14.84
N ALA A 151 14.83 -13.76 -14.66
CA ALA A 151 15.48 -13.79 -13.35
C ALA A 151 15.92 -12.39 -12.85
N VAL A 152 16.15 -11.44 -13.75
CA VAL A 152 16.72 -10.12 -13.41
C VAL A 152 15.83 -9.33 -12.45
N PRO A 153 14.52 -9.13 -12.70
CA PRO A 153 13.65 -8.44 -11.75
C PRO A 153 13.57 -9.16 -10.39
N ARG A 154 13.55 -10.50 -10.39
CA ARG A 154 13.56 -11.30 -9.17
C ARG A 154 14.80 -11.01 -8.32
N LEU A 155 15.98 -11.00 -8.94
CA LEU A 155 17.25 -10.69 -8.28
C LEU A 155 17.25 -9.26 -7.71
N LEU A 156 16.85 -8.26 -8.51
CA LEU A 156 16.83 -6.86 -8.10
C LEU A 156 15.89 -6.61 -6.92
N ILE A 157 14.72 -7.24 -6.93
CA ILE A 157 13.78 -7.18 -5.81
C ILE A 157 14.37 -7.86 -4.57
N GLY A 158 14.99 -9.01 -4.71
CA GLY A 158 15.61 -9.75 -3.62
C GLY A 158 16.77 -9.02 -2.95
N LEU A 159 17.54 -8.24 -3.71
CA LEU A 159 18.66 -7.43 -3.19
C LEU A 159 18.18 -6.18 -2.42
N ARG A 160 16.97 -5.73 -2.65
CA ARG A 160 16.44 -4.52 -1.99
C ARG A 160 16.03 -4.82 -0.56
N PRO A 161 16.59 -4.14 0.47
CA PRO A 161 16.19 -4.35 1.86
C PRO A 161 14.69 -4.12 2.07
N ARG A 162 14.05 -4.96 2.90
CA ARG A 162 12.61 -4.89 3.15
C ARG A 162 12.13 -3.52 3.63
N TRP A 163 12.86 -2.87 4.54
CA TRP A 163 12.50 -1.53 5.01
C TRP A 163 12.47 -0.48 3.88
N LEU A 164 13.34 -0.61 2.88
CA LEU A 164 13.36 0.28 1.72
C LEU A 164 12.18 0.00 0.76
N GLN A 165 11.74 -1.27 0.66
CA GLN A 165 10.52 -1.64 -0.06
C GLN A 165 9.30 -1.02 0.65
N HIS A 166 9.23 -1.10 1.99
CA HIS A 166 8.14 -0.50 2.77
C HIS A 166 8.04 1.01 2.59
N ILE A 167 9.16 1.76 2.56
CA ILE A 167 9.15 3.19 2.25
C ILE A 167 8.46 3.45 0.89
N GLY A 168 8.77 2.64 -0.12
CA GLY A 168 8.15 2.74 -1.44
C GLY A 168 6.65 2.43 -1.43
N ASN A 169 6.26 1.31 -0.82
CA ASN A 169 4.86 0.88 -0.74
C ASN A 169 3.99 1.88 0.04
N HIS A 170 4.50 2.40 1.16
CA HIS A 170 3.77 3.41 1.94
C HIS A 170 3.59 4.73 1.19
N LYS A 171 4.52 5.09 0.30
CA LYS A 171 4.34 6.27 -0.55
C LYS A 171 3.14 6.13 -1.49
N VAL A 172 2.89 4.91 -1.99
CA VAL A 172 1.71 4.62 -2.82
C VAL A 172 0.44 4.75 -1.98
N LEU A 173 0.39 4.12 -0.79
CA LEU A 173 -0.76 4.21 0.12
C LEU A 173 -1.10 5.65 0.53
N GLU A 174 -0.10 6.50 0.68
CA GLU A 174 -0.31 7.91 1.05
C GLU A 174 -0.92 8.75 -0.08
N ASP A 175 -0.85 8.29 -1.33
CA ASP A 175 -1.51 8.97 -2.45
C ASP A 175 -3.04 9.00 -2.26
N ASP A 176 -3.63 7.99 -1.62
CA ASP A 176 -5.08 7.82 -1.42
C ASP A 176 -5.56 8.31 -0.05
N GLN A 177 -4.74 8.15 0.96
CA GLN A 177 -5.14 8.17 2.37
C GLN A 177 -5.89 9.43 2.81
N VAL A 178 -5.55 10.60 2.28
CA VAL A 178 -6.17 11.87 2.71
C VAL A 178 -7.60 12.00 2.19
N PHE A 179 -7.82 11.72 0.90
CA PHE A 179 -9.16 11.86 0.34
C PHE A 179 -10.09 10.73 0.78
N LEU A 180 -9.59 9.52 0.99
CA LEU A 180 -10.38 8.41 1.54
C LEU A 180 -10.88 8.73 2.94
N HIS A 181 -10.00 9.27 3.80
CA HIS A 181 -10.40 9.74 5.13
C HIS A 181 -11.51 10.80 5.09
N TRP A 182 -11.60 11.59 4.02
CA TRP A 182 -12.68 12.58 3.84
C TRP A 182 -13.92 11.99 3.21
N GLN A 183 -13.76 11.12 2.21
CA GLN A 183 -14.84 10.42 1.52
C GLN A 183 -15.71 9.63 2.50
N GLU A 184 -15.09 8.88 3.40
CA GLU A 184 -15.78 8.12 4.44
C GLU A 184 -16.75 8.98 5.27
N ARG A 185 -16.34 10.19 5.64
CA ARG A 185 -17.16 11.13 6.40
C ARG A 185 -18.30 11.74 5.61
N VAL A 186 -18.14 11.83 4.29
CA VAL A 186 -19.23 12.26 3.41
C VAL A 186 -20.27 11.15 3.32
N LEU A 187 -19.84 9.92 3.11
CA LEU A 187 -20.72 8.77 3.02
C LEU A 187 -21.47 8.50 4.35
N GLU A 188 -20.78 8.58 5.50
CA GLU A 188 -21.41 8.46 6.83
C GLU A 188 -22.55 9.47 7.01
N ARG A 189 -22.32 10.75 6.68
CA ARG A 189 -23.36 11.80 6.79
C ARG A 189 -24.55 11.55 5.86
N ALA A 190 -24.34 10.85 4.76
CA ALA A 190 -25.40 10.47 3.83
C ALA A 190 -26.19 9.23 4.26
N GLY A 191 -25.70 8.48 5.26
CA GLY A 191 -26.34 7.27 5.78
C GLY A 191 -25.57 5.96 5.57
N GLY A 192 -24.27 6.04 5.28
CA GLY A 192 -23.40 4.87 5.11
C GLY A 192 -23.62 4.09 3.81
N SER A 193 -23.25 2.83 3.79
CA SER A 193 -23.33 1.93 2.63
C SER A 193 -24.70 1.93 1.91
N PRO A 194 -25.86 1.97 2.61
CA PRO A 194 -27.17 2.07 1.94
C PRO A 194 -27.37 3.33 1.10
N ALA A 195 -26.53 4.34 1.30
CA ALA A 195 -26.62 5.63 0.61
C ALA A 195 -25.63 5.78 -0.55
N VAL A 196 -24.80 4.79 -0.83
CA VAL A 196 -23.67 4.89 -1.78
C VAL A 196 -24.14 5.32 -3.17
N GLU A 197 -25.19 4.70 -3.74
CA GLU A 197 -25.68 5.01 -5.08
C GLU A 197 -26.22 6.44 -5.25
N ARG A 198 -26.72 7.04 -4.16
CA ARG A 198 -27.19 8.44 -4.17
C ARG A 198 -26.10 9.44 -3.78
N SER A 199 -25.00 8.96 -3.21
CA SER A 199 -23.88 9.79 -2.72
C SER A 199 -22.75 9.91 -3.72
N PHE A 200 -22.54 8.87 -4.52
CA PHE A 200 -21.49 8.80 -5.52
C PHE A 200 -22.07 8.68 -6.92
N PHE A 201 -21.48 9.40 -7.84
CA PHE A 201 -21.82 9.29 -9.25
C PHE A 201 -21.00 8.14 -9.87
N MET A 202 -21.67 7.03 -10.13
CA MET A 202 -21.06 5.79 -10.64
C MET A 202 -21.66 5.42 -12.02
N PRO A 203 -21.32 6.15 -13.10
CA PRO A 203 -22.00 6.05 -14.38
C PRO A 203 -21.44 4.95 -15.30
N THR A 204 -20.33 4.30 -14.92
CA THR A 204 -19.58 3.43 -15.84
C THR A 204 -19.43 2.01 -15.31
N THR A 205 -19.04 1.09 -16.19
CA THR A 205 -18.70 -0.28 -15.81
C THR A 205 -17.44 -0.36 -14.94
N ALA A 206 -16.64 0.70 -14.85
CA ALA A 206 -15.51 0.76 -13.93
C ALA A 206 -15.93 0.72 -12.45
N ASP A 207 -17.17 1.13 -12.15
CA ASP A 207 -17.72 1.23 -10.80
C ASP A 207 -18.39 -0.06 -10.30
N VAL A 208 -18.51 -1.08 -11.15
CA VAL A 208 -19.30 -2.29 -10.84
C VAL A 208 -18.77 -3.07 -9.62
N TYR A 209 -17.46 -3.00 -9.34
CA TYR A 209 -16.87 -3.70 -8.18
C TYR A 209 -17.24 -3.01 -6.87
N VAL A 210 -17.19 -1.69 -6.84
CA VAL A 210 -17.61 -0.89 -5.67
C VAL A 210 -19.09 -1.07 -5.42
N ALA A 211 -19.91 -1.03 -6.48
CA ALA A 211 -21.34 -1.30 -6.36
C ALA A 211 -21.64 -2.73 -5.84
N ALA A 212 -20.90 -3.73 -6.31
CA ALA A 212 -21.03 -5.12 -5.82
C ALA A 212 -20.65 -5.25 -4.34
N LEU A 213 -19.57 -4.59 -3.90
CA LEU A 213 -19.18 -4.56 -2.49
C LEU A 213 -20.32 -4.03 -1.61
N HIS A 214 -20.91 -2.89 -1.99
CA HIS A 214 -21.99 -2.29 -1.20
C HIS A 214 -23.28 -3.13 -1.24
N ARG A 215 -23.61 -3.76 -2.37
CA ARG A 215 -24.71 -4.72 -2.42
C ARG A 215 -24.48 -5.87 -1.45
N TRP A 216 -23.26 -6.44 -1.48
CA TRP A 216 -22.89 -7.53 -0.56
C TRP A 216 -23.02 -7.10 0.90
N LEU A 217 -22.46 -5.94 1.28
CA LEU A 217 -22.54 -5.38 2.64
C LEU A 217 -23.99 -5.23 3.10
N ASN A 218 -24.83 -4.61 2.27
CA ASN A 218 -26.21 -4.33 2.60
C ASN A 218 -27.06 -5.62 2.74
N ALA A 219 -26.68 -6.69 2.01
CA ALA A 219 -27.35 -7.99 2.10
C ALA A 219 -26.87 -8.86 3.27
N ASN A 220 -25.64 -8.64 3.78
CA ASN A 220 -24.97 -9.52 4.74
C ASN A 220 -24.63 -8.86 6.09
N GLY A 221 -25.46 -7.94 6.55
CA GLY A 221 -25.36 -7.37 7.90
C GLY A 221 -24.69 -6.01 7.99
N GLY A 222 -24.27 -5.42 6.87
CA GLY A 222 -23.77 -4.06 6.80
C GLY A 222 -22.29 -3.90 7.15
N GLU A 223 -21.91 -2.67 7.48
CA GLU A 223 -20.53 -2.30 7.78
C GLU A 223 -20.11 -2.76 9.18
N PRO A 224 -18.83 -3.14 9.37
CA PRO A 224 -18.28 -3.33 10.72
C PRO A 224 -18.49 -2.07 11.57
N PHE A 225 -18.83 -2.25 12.83
CA PHE A 225 -19.09 -1.15 13.78
C PHE A 225 -20.25 -0.23 13.39
N ALA A 226 -21.25 -0.73 12.63
CA ALA A 226 -22.44 0.02 12.27
C ALA A 226 -23.10 0.67 13.50
N GLY A 227 -23.54 1.93 13.35
CA GLY A 227 -24.14 2.70 14.46
C GLY A 227 -23.17 3.40 15.41
N GLN A 228 -21.85 3.13 15.30
CA GLN A 228 -20.85 3.90 16.01
C GLN A 228 -20.44 5.12 15.16
N PRO A 229 -20.32 6.33 15.75
CA PRO A 229 -19.89 7.52 15.02
C PRO A 229 -18.41 7.43 14.64
N LEU A 230 -18.05 7.98 13.49
CA LEU A 230 -16.65 8.14 13.12
C LEU A 230 -15.92 9.07 14.11
N PRO A 231 -14.63 8.79 14.38
CA PRO A 231 -13.80 9.69 15.17
C PRO A 231 -13.64 11.05 14.48
N PRO A 232 -13.27 12.10 15.22
CA PRO A 232 -13.01 13.41 14.64
C PRO A 232 -12.01 13.36 13.50
N ARG A 233 -12.16 14.28 12.54
CA ARG A 233 -11.24 14.40 11.40
C ARG A 233 -9.82 14.67 11.88
N GLN A 234 -8.87 13.91 11.34
CA GLN A 234 -7.46 14.07 11.64
C GLN A 234 -6.79 15.13 10.74
N SER A 235 -5.70 15.72 11.23
CA SER A 235 -4.86 16.58 10.42
C SER A 235 -4.09 15.77 9.36
N THR A 236 -3.71 16.41 8.25
CA THR A 236 -2.90 15.77 7.21
C THR A 236 -1.57 15.19 7.76
N THR A 237 -0.96 15.88 8.71
CA THR A 237 0.28 15.40 9.36
C THR A 237 0.04 14.10 10.14
N ALA A 238 -1.08 14.00 10.87
CA ALA A 238 -1.45 12.79 11.60
C ALA A 238 -1.75 11.64 10.63
N LEU A 239 -2.46 11.91 9.53
CA LEU A 239 -2.76 10.93 8.49
C LEU A 239 -1.49 10.35 7.86
N MET A 240 -0.42 11.16 7.71
CA MET A 240 0.84 10.73 7.08
C MET A 240 1.82 10.05 8.04
N ASP A 241 1.51 9.95 9.35
CA ASP A 241 2.41 9.36 10.34
C ASP A 241 2.71 7.89 10.03
N ARG A 242 3.94 7.60 9.63
CA ARG A 242 4.41 6.23 9.38
C ARG A 242 4.99 5.58 10.63
N TYR A 243 5.46 6.39 11.58
CA TYR A 243 6.12 5.84 12.75
C TYR A 243 5.15 5.02 13.59
N ASN A 244 4.03 5.61 14.00
CA ASN A 244 3.03 4.92 14.83
C ASN A 244 2.19 3.92 14.02
N SER A 245 1.87 4.21 12.75
CA SER A 245 1.04 3.34 11.93
C SER A 245 1.76 2.11 11.37
N HIS A 246 3.11 2.09 11.38
CA HIS A 246 3.88 0.98 10.83
C HIS A 246 5.23 0.74 11.51
N THR A 247 6.11 1.76 11.56
CA THR A 247 7.54 1.55 11.81
C THR A 247 7.84 0.92 13.16
N ILE A 248 7.17 1.34 14.24
CA ILE A 248 7.36 0.78 15.58
C ILE A 248 6.94 -0.69 15.66
N HIS A 249 5.99 -1.11 14.83
CA HIS A 249 5.44 -2.47 14.79
C HIS A 249 6.20 -3.38 13.80
N CYS A 250 7.04 -2.82 12.93
CA CYS A 250 7.79 -3.56 11.92
C CYS A 250 9.25 -3.72 12.31
N ARG A 251 9.68 -4.96 12.63
CA ARG A 251 11.07 -5.26 13.00
C ARG A 251 12.09 -4.75 11.98
N SER A 252 11.81 -4.86 10.69
CA SER A 252 12.73 -4.40 9.64
C SER A 252 12.88 -2.87 9.63
N CYS A 253 11.76 -2.14 9.74
CA CYS A 253 11.74 -0.68 9.70
C CYS A 253 12.29 -0.06 11.00
N SER A 254 11.90 -0.58 12.18
CA SER A 254 12.41 -0.11 13.47
C SER A 254 13.92 -0.33 13.61
N SER A 255 14.43 -1.51 13.21
CA SER A 255 15.87 -1.79 13.20
C SER A 255 16.63 -0.89 12.22
N ALA A 256 16.06 -0.63 11.04
CA ALA A 256 16.66 0.29 10.07
C ALA A 256 16.72 1.72 10.63
N LEU A 257 15.64 2.21 11.24
CA LEU A 257 15.59 3.53 11.86
C LEU A 257 16.64 3.69 12.95
N THR A 258 16.79 2.68 13.82
CA THR A 258 17.83 2.68 14.87
C THR A 258 19.23 2.79 14.26
N ARG A 259 19.53 1.99 13.21
CA ARG A 259 20.83 2.02 12.53
C ARG A 259 21.10 3.35 11.81
N ILE A 260 20.08 3.93 11.17
CA ILE A 260 20.16 5.24 10.51
C ILE A 260 20.52 6.32 11.54
N ARG A 261 19.83 6.32 12.68
CA ARG A 261 20.11 7.27 13.78
C ARG A 261 21.50 7.09 14.36
N ALA A 262 21.96 5.84 14.54
CA ALA A 262 23.30 5.54 15.03
C ALA A 262 24.42 5.92 14.04
N ALA A 263 24.15 5.87 12.72
CA ALA A 263 25.12 6.26 11.70
C ALA A 263 25.31 7.78 11.56
N ARG A 264 24.29 8.57 11.95
CA ARG A 264 24.29 10.03 11.77
C ARG A 264 25.45 10.75 12.48
N PRO A 265 25.77 10.50 13.78
CA PRO A 265 26.91 11.15 14.44
C PRO A 265 28.25 10.82 13.77
N TRP A 266 28.42 9.61 13.24
CA TRP A 266 29.63 9.23 12.50
C TRP A 266 29.76 10.01 11.18
N ALA A 267 28.66 10.19 10.45
CA ALA A 267 28.67 10.99 9.24
C ALA A 267 28.99 12.48 9.52
N TRP A 268 28.47 13.03 10.63
CA TRP A 268 28.83 14.36 11.12
C TRP A 268 30.32 14.44 11.54
N ALA A 269 30.84 13.46 12.27
CA ALA A 269 32.23 13.42 12.68
C ALA A 269 33.18 13.39 11.46
N LEU A 270 32.85 12.62 10.42
CA LEU A 270 33.59 12.58 9.16
C LEU A 270 33.53 13.93 8.42
N LEU A 271 32.38 14.57 8.39
CA LEU A 271 32.20 15.87 7.74
C LEU A 271 33.03 16.95 8.43
N TRP A 272 32.92 17.06 9.76
CA TRP A 272 33.68 18.04 10.54
C TRP A 272 35.18 17.73 10.55
N GLY A 273 35.59 16.48 10.68
CA GLY A 273 36.98 16.06 10.58
C GLY A 273 37.59 16.43 9.23
N SER A 274 36.84 16.23 8.12
CA SER A 274 37.30 16.67 6.80
C SER A 274 37.43 18.17 6.68
N ALA A 275 36.50 18.94 7.25
CA ALA A 275 36.57 20.42 7.27
C ALA A 275 37.76 20.93 8.05
N VAL A 276 38.05 20.34 9.22
CA VAL A 276 39.25 20.69 10.03
C VAL A 276 40.54 20.37 9.27
N LEU A 277 40.64 19.18 8.65
CA LEU A 277 41.81 18.79 7.86
C LEU A 277 42.04 19.76 6.68
N LEU A 278 41.00 20.17 5.99
CA LEU A 278 41.08 21.15 4.89
C LEU A 278 41.58 22.54 5.39
N GLY A 279 41.20 22.94 6.62
CA GLY A 279 41.63 24.19 7.22
C GLY A 279 43.10 24.21 7.67
N ILE A 280 43.67 23.06 8.00
CA ILE A 280 45.04 22.94 8.53
C ILE A 280 46.07 22.70 7.41
N GLN A 281 45.70 22.14 6.27
CA GLN A 281 46.64 21.68 5.27
C GLN A 281 46.96 22.70 4.18
N GLN A 282 48.25 22.92 4.00
CA GLN A 282 48.83 23.69 2.88
C GLN A 282 49.22 22.81 1.67
N VAL A 283 48.94 21.49 1.68
CA VAL A 283 49.41 20.52 0.66
C VAL A 283 48.29 20.06 -0.28
N SER A 284 48.48 20.27 -1.56
CA SER A 284 47.45 20.09 -2.63
C SER A 284 46.87 18.68 -2.78
N ALA A 285 47.66 17.62 -2.54
CA ALA A 285 47.19 16.23 -2.70
C ALA A 285 46.20 15.78 -1.61
N TRP A 286 46.25 16.31 -0.43
CA TRP A 286 45.36 16.03 0.69
C TRP A 286 44.03 16.82 0.61
N ASN A 287 44.08 17.98 -0.07
CA ASN A 287 42.89 18.82 -0.28
C ASN A 287 41.82 18.10 -1.11
N SER A 288 42.20 17.33 -2.13
CA SER A 288 41.24 16.56 -2.94
C SER A 288 40.56 15.44 -2.11
N THR A 289 41.33 14.72 -1.28
CA THR A 289 40.79 13.66 -0.39
C THR A 289 39.83 14.25 0.64
N GLY A 290 40.19 15.35 1.27
CA GLY A 290 39.34 16.06 2.23
C GLY A 290 38.05 16.56 1.61
N LEU A 291 38.10 17.15 0.41
CA LEU A 291 36.90 17.59 -0.30
C LEU A 291 35.97 16.43 -0.70
N VAL A 292 36.52 15.33 -1.22
CA VAL A 292 35.73 14.14 -1.56
C VAL A 292 35.08 13.55 -0.31
N THR A 293 35.82 13.43 0.80
CA THR A 293 35.26 12.89 2.05
C THR A 293 34.16 13.79 2.60
N ALA A 294 34.34 15.11 2.57
CA ALA A 294 33.32 16.08 2.99
C ALA A 294 32.06 15.97 2.12
N ALA A 295 32.24 15.91 0.80
CA ALA A 295 31.11 15.76 -0.14
C ALA A 295 30.34 14.45 0.08
N LEU A 296 31.04 13.33 0.23
CA LEU A 296 30.42 12.03 0.51
C LEU A 296 29.70 12.02 1.86
N SER A 297 30.27 12.63 2.90
CA SER A 297 29.65 12.74 4.22
C SER A 297 28.38 13.61 4.18
N ALA A 298 28.39 14.71 3.44
CA ALA A 298 27.21 15.56 3.25
C ALA A 298 26.11 14.81 2.48
N LEU A 299 26.45 14.06 1.45
CA LEU A 299 25.52 13.22 0.71
C LEU A 299 24.94 12.11 1.59
N ALA A 300 25.77 11.47 2.42
CA ALA A 300 25.36 10.45 3.37
C ALA A 300 24.37 11.02 4.39
N LEU A 301 24.66 12.19 4.99
CA LEU A 301 23.73 12.87 5.91
C LEU A 301 22.39 13.15 5.26
N ARG A 302 22.40 13.72 4.05
CA ARG A 302 21.16 13.97 3.29
C ARG A 302 20.38 12.69 3.02
N GLN A 303 21.07 11.57 2.74
CA GLN A 303 20.42 10.30 2.49
C GLN A 303 19.85 9.67 3.77
N LEU A 304 20.57 9.76 4.89
CA LEU A 304 20.09 9.34 6.21
C LEU A 304 18.85 10.13 6.64
N ASP A 305 18.81 11.44 6.41
CA ASP A 305 17.64 12.28 6.68
C ASP A 305 16.42 11.85 5.86
N ARG A 306 16.61 11.58 4.56
CA ARG A 306 15.53 11.09 3.69
C ARG A 306 14.98 9.75 4.15
N TRP A 307 15.86 8.83 4.56
CA TRP A 307 15.42 7.52 5.03
C TRP A 307 14.72 7.61 6.38
N GLU A 308 15.24 8.40 7.32
CA GLU A 308 14.55 8.64 8.60
C GLU A 308 13.19 9.27 8.38
N GLN A 309 13.08 10.32 7.57
CA GLN A 309 11.80 10.92 7.19
C GLN A 309 10.87 9.89 6.56
N GLY A 310 11.37 9.05 5.65
CA GLY A 310 10.60 7.98 5.02
C GLY A 310 10.10 6.91 5.98
N LEU A 311 10.74 6.73 7.14
CA LEU A 311 10.35 5.78 8.18
C LEU A 311 9.51 6.41 9.31
N THR A 312 9.40 7.73 9.36
CA THR A 312 8.69 8.45 10.45
C THR A 312 7.49 9.23 9.96
N VAL A 313 7.70 10.35 9.31
CA VAL A 313 6.63 11.29 8.91
C VAL A 313 6.16 11.11 7.47
N GLY A 314 6.72 10.15 6.74
CA GLY A 314 6.36 9.92 5.34
C GLY A 314 6.65 11.12 4.43
N SER A 315 5.73 11.44 3.53
CA SER A 315 5.86 12.61 2.66
C SER A 315 5.60 13.94 3.37
N GLY A 316 5.02 13.90 4.56
CA GLY A 316 4.66 15.07 5.37
C GLY A 316 3.61 16.00 4.74
N GLN A 317 3.22 15.75 3.52
CA GLN A 317 2.23 16.53 2.74
C GLN A 317 1.31 15.61 1.99
N ALA A 318 0.03 15.97 1.90
CA ALA A 318 -0.89 15.30 0.99
C ALA A 318 -0.31 15.32 -0.43
N PRO A 319 -0.43 14.22 -1.18
CA PRO A 319 -0.02 14.21 -2.58
C PRO A 319 -0.74 15.34 -3.29
N ARG A 320 0.03 16.22 -3.87
CA ARG A 320 -0.56 17.19 -4.80
C ARG A 320 -0.93 16.41 -6.05
N ASN A 321 -2.06 16.73 -6.63
CA ASN A 321 -2.40 16.31 -7.99
C ASN A 321 -1.27 16.76 -8.92
N ARG A 322 -0.30 15.87 -9.12
CA ARG A 322 0.99 16.15 -9.77
C ARG A 322 0.86 16.12 -11.27
#